data_694e27a312482f3ba52b70035257bf9b
#
_entry.id   694e27a312482f3ba52b70035257bf9b
#
_cell.length_a   1.000
_cell.length_b   1.000
_cell.length_c   1.000
_cell.angle_alpha   90.00
_cell.angle_beta   90.00
_cell.angle_gamma   90.00
#
_symmetry.space_group_name_H-M   'P 1'
#
loop_
_entity.id
_entity.type
_entity.pdbx_description
1 polymer ?
#
loop_
_entity_poly.entity_id
_entity_poly.type
_entity_poly.pdbx_seq_one_letter_code
_entity_poly.pdbx_strand_id
1 'polypeptide(L)'
;MTAHNQITAEQVSKLDATDPLARFRDEFVISDPEVCYLDGNSLGRLPKRTIEEVNKFLTNEWGPELVDGWSHWIDQAQPAGDLLARAVLGASAGQTLVCDTTSVNFYQLCVAAIKARPGRKTVIIDSSN
;
A
#
# COMPACT_ATOMS: atom_id res chain seq x y z
N MET A 1 41.45 -3.27 8.14
CA MET A 1 40.80 -1.95 8.25
C MET A 1 40.25 -1.63 6.87
N THR A 2 38.99 -1.91 6.65
CA THR A 2 38.27 -1.58 5.40
C THR A 2 37.97 -0.07 5.44
N ALA A 3 38.56 0.68 4.52
CA ALA A 3 38.25 2.08 4.33
C ALA A 3 36.74 2.20 4.03
N HIS A 4 35.97 2.79 4.94
CA HIS A 4 34.61 3.20 4.65
C HIS A 4 34.67 4.25 3.54
N ASN A 5 34.20 3.88 2.38
CA ASN A 5 34.05 4.79 1.25
C ASN A 5 32.98 5.82 1.65
N GLN A 6 33.39 7.00 2.16
CA GLN A 6 32.46 8.07 2.52
C GLN A 6 31.87 8.63 1.23
N ILE A 7 30.55 8.54 1.10
CA ILE A 7 29.82 9.16 -0.02
C ILE A 7 29.89 10.69 0.16
N THR A 8 30.34 11.37 -0.89
CA THR A 8 30.49 12.84 -0.90
C THR A 8 29.18 13.51 -1.34
N ALA A 9 28.98 14.78 -0.96
CA ALA A 9 27.83 15.56 -1.40
C ALA A 9 27.73 15.67 -2.93
N GLU A 10 28.87 15.73 -3.63
CA GLU A 10 28.89 15.75 -5.09
C GLU A 10 28.38 14.44 -5.69
N GLN A 11 28.73 13.30 -5.10
CA GLN A 11 28.23 11.99 -5.53
C GLN A 11 26.72 11.87 -5.31
N VAL A 12 26.20 12.39 -4.18
CA VAL A 12 24.76 12.42 -3.90
C VAL A 12 24.04 13.29 -4.93
N SER A 13 24.51 14.52 -5.16
CA SER A 13 23.92 15.42 -6.16
C SER A 13 23.88 14.83 -7.57
N LYS A 14 24.91 14.06 -7.93
CA LYS A 14 24.97 13.37 -9.22
C LYS A 14 23.94 12.24 -9.31
N LEU A 15 23.74 11.48 -8.23
CA LEU A 15 22.73 10.43 -8.16
C LEU A 15 21.33 11.03 -8.26
N ASP A 16 21.05 12.11 -7.53
CA ASP A 16 19.76 12.82 -7.58
C ASP A 16 19.45 13.34 -9.00
N ALA A 17 20.46 13.92 -9.67
CA ALA A 17 20.29 14.45 -11.02
C ALA A 17 20.00 13.38 -12.09
N THR A 18 20.34 12.13 -11.81
CA THR A 18 20.14 10.99 -12.74
C THR A 18 19.05 10.02 -12.26
N ASP A 19 18.34 10.31 -11.18
CA ASP A 19 17.30 9.44 -10.64
C ASP A 19 16.09 9.39 -11.57
N PRO A 20 15.76 8.25 -12.18
CA PRO A 20 14.60 8.11 -13.05
C PRO A 20 13.27 8.24 -12.32
N LEU A 21 13.27 8.12 -10.97
CA LEU A 21 12.10 8.23 -10.12
C LEU A 21 11.85 9.67 -9.63
N ALA A 22 12.79 10.59 -9.80
CA ALA A 22 12.68 11.98 -9.33
C ALA A 22 11.35 12.64 -9.77
N ARG A 23 10.88 12.33 -10.99
CA ARG A 23 9.61 12.85 -11.55
C ARG A 23 8.38 12.51 -10.72
N PHE A 24 8.40 11.41 -9.96
CA PHE A 24 7.26 10.99 -9.15
C PHE A 24 7.14 11.76 -7.84
N ARG A 25 8.16 12.51 -7.44
CA ARG A 25 8.12 13.32 -6.22
C ARG A 25 6.97 14.33 -6.26
N ASP A 26 6.71 14.89 -7.41
CA ASP A 26 5.67 15.90 -7.60
C ASP A 26 4.24 15.34 -7.56
N GLU A 27 4.08 14.02 -7.62
CA GLU A 27 2.78 13.35 -7.48
C GLU A 27 2.29 13.32 -6.03
N PHE A 28 3.15 13.63 -5.05
CA PHE A 28 2.83 13.56 -3.64
C PHE A 28 2.70 14.94 -2.99
N VAL A 29 1.92 15.00 -1.91
CA VAL A 29 1.84 16.18 -1.07
C VAL A 29 3.09 16.24 -0.19
N ILE A 30 3.89 17.29 -0.37
CA ILE A 30 5.07 17.58 0.43
C ILE A 30 4.84 18.97 1.06
N SER A 31 4.37 18.97 2.31
CA SER A 31 4.06 20.22 3.03
C SER A 31 5.30 20.94 3.52
N ASP A 32 6.36 20.22 3.82
CA ASP A 32 7.65 20.76 4.26
C ASP A 32 8.78 20.04 3.50
N PRO A 33 9.46 20.73 2.58
CA PRO A 33 10.55 20.16 1.79
C PRO A 33 11.83 19.88 2.60
N GLU A 34 11.98 20.50 3.78
CA GLU A 34 13.14 20.31 4.66
C GLU A 34 13.04 19.01 5.48
N VAL A 35 11.83 18.42 5.57
CA VAL A 35 11.63 17.16 6.29
C VAL A 35 12.01 15.97 5.42
N CYS A 36 13.06 15.26 5.83
CA CYS A 36 13.42 13.96 5.25
C CYS A 36 12.54 12.86 5.86
N TYR A 37 11.40 12.58 5.22
CA TYR A 37 10.45 11.57 5.69
C TYR A 37 10.84 10.19 5.20
N LEU A 38 11.31 9.33 6.11
CA LEU A 38 11.79 7.96 5.83
C LEU A 38 10.89 6.86 6.38
N ASP A 39 9.74 7.21 6.97
CA ASP A 39 8.81 6.25 7.58
C ASP A 39 7.61 5.89 6.66
N GLY A 40 7.86 5.83 5.36
CA GLY A 40 6.85 5.49 4.35
C GLY A 40 6.31 4.06 4.46
N ASN A 41 6.97 3.18 5.21
CA ASN A 41 6.49 1.83 5.51
C ASN A 41 5.37 1.84 6.56
N SER A 42 5.37 2.78 7.51
CA SER A 42 4.28 2.96 8.48
C SER A 42 3.10 3.69 7.85
N LEU A 43 3.37 4.82 7.21
CA LEU A 43 2.36 5.61 6.49
C LEU A 43 3.00 6.28 5.28
N GLY A 44 2.59 5.90 4.08
CA GLY A 44 3.05 6.52 2.84
C GLY A 44 2.64 7.99 2.72
N ARG A 45 3.41 8.79 1.98
CA ARG A 45 3.00 10.16 1.64
C ARG A 45 1.70 10.13 0.82
N LEU A 46 0.84 11.12 1.06
CA LEU A 46 -0.44 11.26 0.39
C LEU A 46 -0.24 11.62 -1.10
N PRO A 47 -0.70 10.78 -2.04
CA PRO A 47 -0.72 11.16 -3.46
C PRO A 47 -1.74 12.29 -3.71
N LYS A 48 -1.39 13.29 -4.51
CA LYS A 48 -2.30 14.38 -4.89
C LYS A 48 -3.57 13.85 -5.56
N ARG A 49 -3.42 12.86 -6.43
CA ARG A 49 -4.54 12.19 -7.10
C ARG A 49 -5.54 11.56 -6.13
N THR A 50 -5.10 11.05 -4.98
CA THR A 50 -6.01 10.49 -3.97
C THR A 50 -6.99 11.54 -3.46
N ILE A 51 -6.54 12.78 -3.24
CA ILE A 51 -7.42 13.89 -2.82
C ILE A 51 -8.48 14.15 -3.88
N GLU A 52 -8.08 14.19 -5.15
CA GLU A 52 -9.00 14.44 -6.27
C GLU A 52 -10.05 13.33 -6.40
N GLU A 53 -9.63 12.08 -6.35
CA GLU A 53 -10.54 10.93 -6.49
C GLU A 53 -11.49 10.81 -5.30
N VAL A 54 -11.02 11.04 -4.06
CA VAL A 54 -11.90 11.06 -2.88
C VAL A 54 -12.92 12.19 -2.98
N ASN A 55 -12.52 13.38 -3.40
CA ASN A 55 -13.46 14.50 -3.58
C ASN A 55 -14.50 14.20 -4.68
N LYS A 56 -14.10 13.60 -5.79
CA LYS A 56 -15.03 13.16 -6.84
C LYS A 56 -16.03 12.14 -6.31
N PHE A 57 -15.56 11.14 -5.58
CA PHE A 57 -16.41 10.13 -4.97
C PHE A 57 -17.47 10.78 -4.06
N LEU A 58 -17.04 11.68 -3.18
CA LEU A 58 -17.96 12.35 -2.24
C LEU A 58 -19.00 13.21 -2.94
N THR A 59 -18.60 13.95 -3.98
CA THR A 59 -19.45 14.96 -4.63
C THR A 59 -20.29 14.40 -5.79
N ASN A 60 -19.77 13.43 -6.52
CA ASN A 60 -20.38 12.95 -7.76
C ASN A 60 -21.02 11.56 -7.64
N GLU A 61 -20.63 10.81 -6.61
CA GLU A 61 -21.14 9.46 -6.37
C GLU A 61 -21.93 9.42 -5.06
N TRP A 62 -21.27 9.39 -3.91
CA TRP A 62 -21.98 9.23 -2.64
C TRP A 62 -23.06 10.30 -2.40
N GLY A 63 -22.74 11.58 -2.60
CA GLY A 63 -23.69 12.67 -2.38
C GLY A 63 -24.99 12.53 -3.17
N PRO A 64 -24.94 12.38 -4.51
CA PRO A 64 -26.15 12.26 -5.34
C PRO A 64 -26.76 10.85 -5.37
N GLU A 65 -25.97 9.78 -5.32
CA GLU A 65 -26.46 8.42 -5.53
C GLU A 65 -27.00 7.76 -4.25
N LEU A 66 -26.47 8.14 -3.09
CA LEU A 66 -26.88 7.57 -1.80
C LEU A 66 -26.86 6.03 -1.83
N VAL A 67 -27.98 5.39 -1.49
CA VAL A 67 -28.10 3.92 -1.45
C VAL A 67 -27.95 3.26 -2.83
N ASP A 68 -28.26 3.95 -3.88
CA ASP A 68 -28.20 3.41 -5.25
C ASP A 68 -26.74 3.13 -5.68
N GLY A 69 -25.77 3.85 -5.12
CA GLY A 69 -24.34 3.64 -5.32
C GLY A 69 -23.83 2.26 -4.88
N TRP A 70 -24.55 1.57 -3.97
CA TRP A 70 -24.19 0.20 -3.55
C TRP A 70 -24.09 -0.78 -4.71
N SER A 71 -24.86 -0.56 -5.77
CA SER A 71 -24.88 -1.45 -6.94
C SER A 71 -23.54 -1.62 -7.61
N HIS A 72 -22.60 -0.66 -7.43
CA HIS A 72 -21.25 -0.70 -8.01
C HIS A 72 -20.13 -0.55 -6.99
N TRP A 73 -20.40 -0.02 -5.78
CA TRP A 73 -19.35 0.11 -4.75
C TRP A 73 -19.01 -1.23 -4.09
N ILE A 74 -20.01 -2.10 -3.89
CA ILE A 74 -19.83 -3.36 -3.17
C ILE A 74 -18.83 -4.29 -3.85
N ASP A 75 -18.71 -4.18 -5.16
CA ASP A 75 -17.86 -5.06 -5.97
C ASP A 75 -16.43 -4.51 -6.17
N GLN A 76 -16.08 -3.36 -5.59
CA GLN A 76 -14.76 -2.73 -5.81
C GLN A 76 -13.58 -3.46 -5.18
N ALA A 77 -13.81 -4.31 -4.20
CA ALA A 77 -12.76 -5.03 -3.47
C ALA A 77 -11.92 -5.94 -4.39
N GLN A 78 -12.56 -6.66 -5.32
CA GLN A 78 -11.88 -7.57 -6.23
C GLN A 78 -11.13 -6.82 -7.34
N PRO A 79 -11.70 -5.84 -8.06
CA PRO A 79 -10.95 -5.03 -9.03
C PRO A 79 -9.75 -4.32 -8.44
N ALA A 80 -9.86 -3.79 -7.22
CA ALA A 80 -8.73 -3.19 -6.50
C ALA A 80 -7.64 -4.24 -6.19
N GLY A 81 -8.04 -5.43 -5.75
CA GLY A 81 -7.15 -6.56 -5.53
C GLY A 81 -6.42 -6.99 -6.80
N ASP A 82 -7.13 -7.11 -7.91
CA ASP A 82 -6.57 -7.50 -9.20
C ASP A 82 -5.59 -6.46 -9.76
N LEU A 83 -5.84 -5.16 -9.49
CA LEU A 83 -4.90 -4.10 -9.83
C LEU A 83 -3.59 -4.23 -9.04
N LEU A 84 -3.68 -4.45 -7.73
CA LEU A 84 -2.52 -4.67 -6.88
C LEU A 84 -1.76 -5.95 -7.27
N ALA A 85 -2.50 -7.04 -7.53
CA ALA A 85 -1.93 -8.30 -7.98
C ALA A 85 -1.03 -8.09 -9.20
N ARG A 86 -1.55 -7.46 -10.22
CA ARG A 86 -0.84 -7.23 -11.49
C ARG A 86 0.29 -6.20 -11.36
N ALA A 87 0.02 -5.08 -10.69
CA ALA A 87 0.94 -3.94 -10.69
C ALA A 87 2.10 -4.07 -9.69
N VAL A 88 1.90 -4.80 -8.58
CA VAL A 88 2.84 -4.81 -7.45
C VAL A 88 3.29 -6.21 -7.08
N LEU A 89 2.36 -7.18 -7.03
CA LEU A 89 2.65 -8.50 -6.47
C LEU A 89 3.09 -9.54 -7.50
N GLY A 90 2.90 -9.28 -8.81
CA GLY A 90 3.14 -10.27 -9.86
C GLY A 90 2.20 -11.47 -9.79
N ALA A 91 1.03 -11.31 -9.18
CA ALA A 91 0.01 -12.35 -9.03
C ALA A 91 -1.06 -12.24 -10.14
N SER A 92 -1.79 -13.34 -10.38
CA SER A 92 -2.89 -13.37 -11.35
C SER A 92 -4.17 -12.75 -10.77
N ALA A 93 -5.11 -12.41 -11.67
CA ALA A 93 -6.44 -11.97 -11.27
C ALA A 93 -7.13 -13.02 -10.39
N GLY A 94 -7.94 -12.59 -9.44
CA GLY A 94 -8.63 -13.44 -8.47
C GLY A 94 -7.79 -13.95 -7.30
N GLN A 95 -6.48 -13.66 -7.27
CA GLN A 95 -5.57 -14.11 -6.21
C GLN A 95 -5.37 -13.08 -5.09
N THR A 96 -5.85 -11.86 -5.26
CA THR A 96 -5.71 -10.77 -4.29
C THR A 96 -7.07 -10.13 -4.05
N LEU A 97 -7.41 -9.91 -2.79
CA LEU A 97 -8.62 -9.22 -2.38
C LEU A 97 -8.27 -8.11 -1.40
N VAL A 98 -8.81 -6.92 -1.62
CA VAL A 98 -8.72 -5.82 -0.67
C VAL A 98 -9.92 -5.89 0.27
N CYS A 99 -9.69 -6.18 1.54
CA CYS A 99 -10.75 -6.29 2.54
C CYS A 99 -10.23 -6.03 3.95
N ASP A 100 -11.12 -5.71 4.87
CA ASP A 100 -10.90 -5.62 6.31
C ASP A 100 -9.60 -4.91 6.75
N THR A 101 -9.08 -5.33 7.89
CA THR A 101 -7.82 -4.87 8.48
C THR A 101 -6.82 -6.03 8.53
N THR A 102 -5.54 -5.70 8.69
CA THR A 102 -4.48 -6.71 8.85
C THR A 102 -4.80 -7.70 9.97
N SER A 103 -5.29 -7.22 11.11
CA SER A 103 -5.62 -8.10 12.26
C SER A 103 -6.78 -9.04 11.96
N VAL A 104 -7.84 -8.55 11.31
CA VAL A 104 -9.00 -9.38 10.92
C VAL A 104 -8.59 -10.40 9.88
N ASN A 105 -7.88 -9.99 8.85
CA ASN A 105 -7.40 -10.89 7.79
C ASN A 105 -6.47 -11.96 8.35
N PHE A 106 -5.54 -11.58 9.23
CA PHE A 106 -4.64 -12.52 9.89
C PHE A 106 -5.40 -13.53 10.73
N TYR A 107 -6.37 -13.09 11.53
CA TYR A 107 -7.23 -13.99 12.30
C TYR A 107 -7.98 -14.98 11.43
N GLN A 108 -8.63 -14.51 10.36
CA GLN A 108 -9.38 -15.35 9.43
C GLN A 108 -8.47 -16.40 8.77
N LEU A 109 -7.28 -16.01 8.31
CA LEU A 109 -6.31 -16.90 7.70
C LEU A 109 -5.79 -17.95 8.70
N CYS A 110 -5.49 -17.56 9.92
CA CYS A 110 -5.07 -18.48 10.99
C CYS A 110 -6.16 -19.53 11.28
N VAL A 111 -7.42 -19.09 11.43
CA VAL A 111 -8.54 -20.00 11.68
C VAL A 111 -8.74 -20.96 10.49
N ALA A 112 -8.66 -20.46 9.28
CA ALA A 112 -8.77 -21.27 8.06
C ALA A 112 -7.65 -22.32 7.99
N ALA A 113 -6.40 -21.93 8.27
CA ALA A 113 -5.25 -22.83 8.27
C ALA A 113 -5.36 -23.94 9.32
N ILE A 114 -5.79 -23.60 10.54
CA ILE A 114 -6.02 -24.59 11.62
C ILE A 114 -7.12 -25.57 11.23
N LYS A 115 -8.23 -25.09 10.69
CA LYS A 115 -9.34 -25.95 10.22
C LYS A 115 -8.93 -26.83 9.06
N ALA A 116 -8.11 -26.35 8.16
CA ALA A 116 -7.62 -27.12 7.01
C ALA A 116 -6.65 -28.26 7.41
N ARG A 117 -6.10 -28.21 8.64
CA ARG A 117 -5.13 -29.19 9.16
C ARG A 117 -5.50 -29.66 10.59
N PRO A 118 -6.62 -30.34 10.80
CA PRO A 118 -7.15 -30.63 12.14
C PRO A 118 -6.23 -31.49 13.04
N GLY A 119 -5.26 -32.18 12.46
CA GLY A 119 -4.26 -32.95 13.22
C GLY A 119 -3.07 -32.10 13.73
N ARG A 120 -2.91 -30.86 13.27
CA ARG A 120 -1.82 -29.97 13.67
C ARG A 120 -2.32 -28.98 14.71
N LYS A 121 -1.74 -29.01 15.93
CA LYS A 121 -2.16 -28.20 17.08
C LYS A 121 -1.12 -27.16 17.51
N THR A 122 0.05 -27.15 16.89
CA THR A 122 1.16 -26.26 17.25
C THR A 122 1.24 -25.12 16.24
N VAL A 123 1.25 -23.89 16.74
CA VAL A 123 1.53 -22.66 15.97
C VAL A 123 2.93 -22.19 16.37
N ILE A 124 3.76 -21.94 15.37
CA ILE A 124 5.12 -21.42 15.57
C ILE A 124 5.09 -19.92 15.28
N ILE A 125 5.57 -19.13 16.23
CA ILE A 125 5.74 -17.68 16.12
C ILE A 125 7.15 -17.32 16.59
N ASP A 126 7.66 -16.17 16.18
CA ASP A 126 8.88 -15.61 16.78
C ASP A 126 8.56 -14.84 18.07
N SER A 127 9.61 -14.50 18.82
CA SER A 127 9.46 -13.80 20.12
C SER A 127 9.29 -12.29 19.99
N SER A 128 9.33 -11.76 18.76
CA SER A 128 9.31 -10.32 18.49
C SER A 128 7.95 -9.80 18.00
N ASN A 129 7.02 -10.70 17.69
CA ASN A 129 5.66 -10.40 17.25
C ASN A 129 4.61 -10.75 18.30
#